data_f566bc77398b54c5d4deec1a9a1b0e7f
#
_entry.id   f566bc77398b54c5d4deec1a9a1b0e7f
#
_cell.length_a   1.000
_cell.length_b   1.000
_cell.length_c   1.000
_cell.angle_alpha   90.00
_cell.angle_beta   90.00
_cell.angle_gamma   90.00
#
_symmetry.space_group_name_H-M   'P 1'
#
loop_
_entity.id
_entity.type
_entity.pdbx_description
1 polymer ?
#
loop_
_entity_poly.entity_id
_entity_poly.type
_entity_poly.pdbx_seq_one_letter_code
_entity_poly.pdbx_strand_id
1 'polypeptide(L)'
;MAQKVGAAVANLGFTVMTGGGPGIMEAANRGAKEAGGVSIGCNILLPSEQAPNAYLDRYVTMEYFFVRKVLLSKYSYAFVILPGGFGTMDEFFEVLTLVQTGKIQDFPLVVMGHDYYTKLRGLLNDMLRAGTINAEDMKYLYYTDSVEDMSAYIASTVQKFGVIPRPSPSRILRESPPRVKPTQRDPKVSTNT
;
A
#
# COMPACT_ATOMS: atom_id res chain seq x y z
N MET A 1 -8.09 -14.07 4.15
CA MET A 1 -7.44 -13.30 3.06
C MET A 1 -6.41 -12.33 3.62
N ALA A 2 -6.77 -11.31 4.39
CA ALA A 2 -5.88 -10.24 4.86
C ALA A 2 -4.58 -10.72 5.54
N GLN A 3 -4.64 -11.73 6.41
CA GLN A 3 -3.46 -12.29 7.06
C GLN A 3 -2.47 -12.88 6.04
N LYS A 4 -2.97 -13.60 5.02
CA LYS A 4 -2.14 -14.13 3.93
C LYS A 4 -1.50 -13.01 3.10
N VAL A 5 -2.25 -11.94 2.83
CA VAL A 5 -1.75 -10.74 2.14
C VAL A 5 -0.62 -10.09 2.93
N GLY A 6 -0.82 -9.86 4.24
CA GLY A 6 0.21 -9.29 5.10
C GLY A 6 1.50 -10.14 5.14
N ALA A 7 1.35 -11.46 5.25
CA ALA A 7 2.49 -12.38 5.20
C ALA A 7 3.22 -12.33 3.84
N ALA A 8 2.48 -12.32 2.74
CA ALA A 8 3.05 -12.28 1.39
C ALA A 8 3.81 -10.97 1.13
N VAL A 9 3.25 -9.82 1.53
CA VAL A 9 3.92 -8.52 1.42
C VAL A 9 5.20 -8.48 2.25
N ALA A 10 5.17 -9.02 3.47
CA ALA A 10 6.35 -9.14 4.33
C ALA A 10 7.42 -10.04 3.70
N ASN A 11 7.03 -11.17 3.09
CA ASN A 11 7.95 -12.07 2.39
C ASN A 11 8.58 -11.43 1.13
N LEU A 12 7.94 -10.44 0.52
CA LEU A 12 8.55 -9.60 -0.52
C LEU A 12 9.58 -8.61 0.05
N GLY A 13 9.75 -8.54 1.36
CA GLY A 13 10.69 -7.63 2.03
C GLY A 13 10.12 -6.23 2.32
N PHE A 14 8.82 -6.02 2.15
CA PHE A 14 8.18 -4.76 2.48
C PHE A 14 7.67 -4.70 3.91
N THR A 15 7.63 -3.50 4.46
CA THR A 15 6.89 -3.21 5.68
C THR A 15 5.39 -3.16 5.36
N VAL A 16 4.57 -3.82 6.16
CA VAL A 16 3.11 -3.71 6.06
C VAL A 16 2.65 -2.51 6.88
N MET A 17 1.99 -1.58 6.21
CA MET A 17 1.37 -0.41 6.84
C MET A 17 -0.15 -0.48 6.71
N THR A 18 -0.86 -0.32 7.83
CA THR A 18 -2.32 -0.24 7.86
C THR A 18 -2.78 0.96 8.69
N GLY A 19 -4.09 1.16 8.82
CA GLY A 19 -4.63 2.10 9.79
C GLY A 19 -4.44 1.70 11.25
N GLY A 20 -3.90 0.52 11.53
CA GLY A 20 -3.56 0.07 12.88
C GLY A 20 -4.74 -0.35 13.77
N GLY A 21 -5.97 -0.31 13.28
CA GLY A 21 -7.18 -0.71 13.99
C GLY A 21 -7.45 -2.22 13.97
N PRO A 22 -8.60 -2.64 14.49
CA PRO A 22 -9.00 -4.06 14.55
C PRO A 22 -9.44 -4.62 13.20
N GLY A 23 -9.84 -5.89 13.19
CA GLY A 23 -10.45 -6.58 12.07
C GLY A 23 -9.47 -6.85 10.94
N ILE A 24 -9.77 -6.37 9.73
CA ILE A 24 -8.97 -6.65 8.53
C ILE A 24 -7.56 -6.02 8.60
N MET A 25 -7.43 -4.86 9.24
CA MET A 25 -6.15 -4.21 9.48
C MET A 25 -5.28 -5.03 10.42
N GLU A 26 -5.84 -5.48 11.53
CA GLU A 26 -5.18 -6.37 12.49
C GLU A 26 -4.77 -7.69 11.83
N ALA A 27 -5.63 -8.29 11.01
CA ALA A 27 -5.31 -9.52 10.30
C ALA A 27 -4.10 -9.35 9.37
N ALA A 28 -4.02 -8.23 8.63
CA ALA A 28 -2.87 -7.94 7.77
C ALA A 28 -1.59 -7.71 8.59
N ASN A 29 -1.66 -6.93 9.67
CA ASN A 29 -0.54 -6.70 10.59
C ASN A 29 -0.06 -8.01 11.22
N ARG A 30 -0.99 -8.85 11.66
CA ARG A 30 -0.69 -10.18 12.20
C ARG A 30 0.05 -11.05 11.19
N GLY A 31 -0.42 -11.10 9.95
CA GLY A 31 0.24 -11.87 8.90
C GLY A 31 1.68 -11.43 8.66
N ALA A 32 1.92 -10.11 8.63
CA ALA A 32 3.26 -9.55 8.51
C ALA A 32 4.17 -9.98 9.68
N LYS A 33 3.67 -9.92 10.91
CA LYS A 33 4.43 -10.30 12.11
C LYS A 33 4.75 -11.79 12.14
N GLU A 34 3.79 -12.64 11.82
CA GLU A 34 3.97 -14.09 11.78
C GLU A 34 4.98 -14.51 10.69
N ALA A 35 5.07 -13.75 9.59
CA ALA A 35 6.08 -13.94 8.56
C ALA A 35 7.47 -13.34 8.91
N GLY A 36 7.64 -12.75 10.10
CA GLY A 36 8.90 -12.13 10.53
C GLY A 36 9.15 -10.73 9.93
N GLY A 37 8.15 -10.14 9.28
CA GLY A 37 8.22 -8.80 8.69
C GLY A 37 7.95 -7.68 9.70
N VAL A 38 8.09 -6.45 9.23
CA VAL A 38 7.80 -5.23 9.98
C VAL A 38 6.37 -4.80 9.74
N SER A 39 5.65 -4.47 10.82
CA SER A 39 4.25 -4.08 10.81
C SER A 39 4.07 -2.73 11.49
N ILE A 40 3.47 -1.76 10.79
CA ILE A 40 3.26 -0.41 11.31
C ILE A 40 1.81 0.02 11.17
N GLY A 41 1.38 0.90 12.08
CA GLY A 41 0.06 1.51 12.09
C GLY A 41 0.11 3.02 11.86
N CYS A 42 -0.69 3.52 10.93
CA CYS A 42 -0.99 4.94 10.77
C CYS A 42 -2.42 5.18 11.27
N ASN A 43 -2.57 5.38 12.57
CA ASN A 43 -3.85 5.45 13.25
C ASN A 43 -4.44 6.88 13.20
N ILE A 44 -5.73 6.98 13.49
CA ILE A 44 -6.45 8.24 13.59
C ILE A 44 -7.17 8.29 14.94
N LEU A 45 -7.13 9.45 15.58
CA LEU A 45 -7.91 9.69 16.79
C LEU A 45 -9.38 9.78 16.43
N LEU A 46 -10.19 8.90 17.01
CA LEU A 46 -11.64 8.88 16.80
C LEU A 46 -12.36 9.15 18.14
N PRO A 47 -13.59 9.73 18.11
CA PRO A 47 -14.38 9.93 19.32
C PRO A 47 -14.69 8.63 20.07
N SER A 48 -14.84 7.51 19.35
CA SER A 48 -14.87 6.17 19.90
C SER A 48 -13.48 5.59 19.83
N GLU A 49 -12.81 5.48 20.98
CA GLU A 49 -11.43 5.03 21.09
C GLU A 49 -11.24 3.64 20.47
N GLN A 50 -10.43 3.55 19.42
CA GLN A 50 -9.94 2.30 18.89
C GLN A 50 -8.48 2.16 19.30
N ALA A 51 -8.22 1.23 20.21
CA ALA A 51 -6.84 0.89 20.57
C ALA A 51 -6.08 0.35 19.35
N PRO A 52 -4.80 0.72 19.17
CA PRO A 52 -3.94 0.09 18.17
C PRO A 52 -3.91 -1.43 18.38
N ASN A 53 -3.94 -2.21 17.30
CA ASN A 53 -3.89 -3.66 17.42
C ASN A 53 -2.54 -4.17 17.93
N ALA A 54 -2.54 -5.37 18.49
CA ALA A 54 -1.38 -5.96 19.18
C ALA A 54 -0.23 -6.38 18.26
N TYR A 55 -0.41 -6.35 16.94
CA TYR A 55 0.57 -6.83 15.96
C TYR A 55 1.40 -5.72 15.33
N LEU A 56 1.39 -4.52 15.87
CA LEU A 56 2.17 -3.38 15.41
C LEU A 56 3.54 -3.33 16.10
N ASP A 57 4.61 -3.18 15.32
CA ASP A 57 5.94 -2.86 15.85
C ASP A 57 6.02 -1.41 16.28
N ARG A 58 5.40 -0.53 15.50
CA ARG A 58 5.29 0.91 15.74
C ARG A 58 3.98 1.43 15.18
N TYR A 59 3.49 2.49 15.78
CA TYR A 59 2.36 3.24 15.25
C TYR A 59 2.49 4.72 15.52
N VAL A 60 1.78 5.50 14.74
CA VAL A 60 1.56 6.93 14.97
C VAL A 60 0.06 7.18 14.93
N THR A 61 -0.42 8.07 15.80
CA THR A 61 -1.84 8.47 15.81
C THR A 61 -1.93 9.92 15.34
N MET A 62 -2.73 10.14 14.30
CA MET A 62 -3.00 11.45 13.74
C MET A 62 -4.31 12.00 14.28
N GLU A 63 -4.39 13.30 14.43
CA GLU A 63 -5.63 13.99 14.79
C GLU A 63 -6.49 14.28 13.55
N TYR A 64 -5.83 14.55 12.42
CA TYR A 64 -6.50 14.97 11.19
C TYR A 64 -6.37 13.92 10.07
N PHE A 65 -7.50 13.61 9.41
CA PHE A 65 -7.53 12.65 8.32
C PHE A 65 -6.60 13.02 7.16
N PHE A 66 -6.52 14.29 6.77
CA PHE A 66 -5.67 14.71 5.65
C PHE A 66 -4.19 14.45 5.91
N VAL A 67 -3.72 14.57 7.17
CA VAL A 67 -2.33 14.26 7.51
C VAL A 67 -2.09 12.75 7.36
N ARG A 68 -3.01 11.92 7.85
CA ARG A 68 -2.94 10.47 7.72
C ARG A 68 -2.89 10.04 6.25
N LYS A 69 -3.76 10.59 5.40
CA LYS A 69 -3.82 10.29 3.96
C LYS A 69 -2.49 10.58 3.26
N VAL A 70 -1.89 11.74 3.54
CA VAL A 70 -0.57 12.11 3.01
C VAL A 70 0.50 11.08 3.42
N LEU A 71 0.50 10.66 4.70
CA LEU A 71 1.49 9.69 5.18
C LEU A 71 1.29 8.31 4.55
N LEU A 72 0.04 7.83 4.47
CA LEU A 72 -0.28 6.56 3.84
C LEU A 72 0.17 6.54 2.37
N SER A 73 -0.12 7.58 1.61
CA SER A 73 0.25 7.67 0.19
C SER A 73 1.76 7.87 0.00
N LYS A 74 2.37 8.79 0.76
CA LYS A 74 3.78 9.20 0.57
C LYS A 74 4.78 8.10 0.91
N TYR A 75 4.48 7.27 1.90
CA TYR A 75 5.41 6.25 2.41
C TYR A 75 5.07 4.84 1.92
N SER A 76 4.14 4.69 1.01
CA SER A 76 3.78 3.42 0.39
C SER A 76 4.41 3.26 -0.99
N TYR A 77 4.69 2.02 -1.36
CA TYR A 77 5.16 1.63 -2.70
C TYR A 77 4.08 0.89 -3.49
N ALA A 78 3.05 0.44 -2.81
CA ALA A 78 1.89 -0.24 -3.39
C ALA A 78 0.71 -0.15 -2.42
N PHE A 79 -0.50 -0.24 -2.93
CA PHE A 79 -1.69 -0.43 -2.12
C PHE A 79 -2.37 -1.74 -2.48
N VAL A 80 -2.78 -2.48 -1.44
CA VAL A 80 -3.66 -3.64 -1.56
C VAL A 80 -4.97 -3.30 -0.89
N ILE A 81 -6.00 -3.16 -1.69
CA ILE A 81 -7.35 -2.78 -1.27
C ILE A 81 -8.14 -4.05 -0.99
N LEU A 82 -8.45 -4.27 0.28
CA LEU A 82 -9.28 -5.39 0.76
C LEU A 82 -10.70 -4.90 1.05
N PRO A 83 -11.70 -5.79 1.17
CA PRO A 83 -13.06 -5.40 1.55
C PRO A 83 -13.08 -4.48 2.77
N GLY A 84 -13.72 -3.31 2.64
CA GLY A 84 -13.73 -2.30 3.68
C GLY A 84 -14.79 -1.23 3.48
N GLY A 85 -14.92 -0.34 4.45
CA GLY A 85 -15.91 0.73 4.47
C GLY A 85 -15.47 2.03 3.81
N PHE A 86 -16.06 3.13 4.28
CA PHE A 86 -15.81 4.47 3.74
C PHE A 86 -14.34 4.89 3.81
N GLY A 87 -13.63 4.58 4.90
CA GLY A 87 -12.21 4.91 5.01
C GLY A 87 -11.33 4.17 3.98
N THR A 88 -11.71 2.93 3.63
CA THR A 88 -11.02 2.18 2.56
C THR A 88 -11.31 2.80 1.19
N MET A 89 -12.54 3.22 0.94
CA MET A 89 -12.92 3.89 -0.31
C MET A 89 -12.28 5.27 -0.43
N ASP A 90 -12.17 5.99 0.66
CA ASP A 90 -11.51 7.29 0.73
C ASP A 90 -10.05 7.19 0.31
N GLU A 91 -9.30 6.22 0.85
CA GLU A 91 -7.91 5.98 0.44
C GLU A 91 -7.80 5.43 -1.00
N PHE A 92 -8.74 4.57 -1.41
CA PHE A 92 -8.79 4.05 -2.77
C PHE A 92 -8.93 5.17 -3.81
N PHE A 93 -9.91 6.05 -3.66
CA PHE A 93 -10.14 7.15 -4.61
C PHE A 93 -9.08 8.23 -4.52
N GLU A 94 -8.51 8.49 -3.34
CA GLU A 94 -7.36 9.39 -3.19
C GLU A 94 -6.19 8.91 -4.03
N VAL A 95 -5.74 7.67 -3.81
CA VAL A 95 -4.59 7.12 -4.52
C VAL A 95 -4.86 7.01 -6.02
N LEU A 96 -6.06 6.57 -6.40
CA LEU A 96 -6.46 6.50 -7.80
C LEU A 96 -6.40 7.88 -8.48
N THR A 97 -6.84 8.93 -7.80
CA THR A 97 -6.75 10.31 -8.28
C THR A 97 -5.30 10.78 -8.40
N LEU A 98 -4.45 10.46 -7.42
CA LEU A 98 -3.03 10.82 -7.45
C LEU A 98 -2.29 10.13 -8.61
N VAL A 99 -2.63 8.88 -8.91
CA VAL A 99 -2.06 8.15 -10.07
C VAL A 99 -2.59 8.72 -11.37
N GLN A 100 -3.91 8.93 -11.50
CA GLN A 100 -4.55 9.52 -12.67
C GLN A 100 -3.95 10.89 -13.04
N THR A 101 -3.70 11.73 -12.04
CA THR A 101 -3.16 13.07 -12.24
C THR A 101 -1.64 13.13 -12.37
N GLY A 102 -0.96 11.98 -12.34
CA GLY A 102 0.50 11.87 -12.46
C GLY A 102 1.27 12.39 -11.24
N LYS A 103 0.58 12.61 -10.10
CA LYS A 103 1.24 12.99 -8.83
C LYS A 103 2.04 11.83 -8.22
N ILE A 104 1.55 10.61 -8.43
CA ILE A 104 2.25 9.37 -8.14
C ILE A 104 2.32 8.59 -9.45
N GLN A 105 3.51 8.10 -9.83
CA GLN A 105 3.69 7.34 -11.06
C GLN A 105 3.93 5.88 -10.72
N ASP A 106 3.46 5.00 -11.63
CA ASP A 106 3.78 3.56 -11.62
C ASP A 106 3.47 2.86 -10.28
N PHE A 107 2.43 3.26 -9.62
CA PHE A 107 2.04 2.79 -8.31
C PHE A 107 1.09 1.59 -8.41
N PRO A 108 1.50 0.38 -7.96
CA PRO A 108 0.63 -0.79 -8.01
C PRO A 108 -0.58 -0.60 -7.09
N LEU A 109 -1.76 -0.65 -7.67
CA LEU A 109 -3.03 -0.61 -6.94
C LEU A 109 -3.77 -1.92 -7.17
N VAL A 110 -3.69 -2.82 -6.20
CA VAL A 110 -4.31 -4.15 -6.26
C VAL A 110 -5.64 -4.13 -5.51
N VAL A 111 -6.69 -4.60 -6.15
CA VAL A 111 -8.03 -4.72 -5.54
C VAL A 111 -8.36 -6.20 -5.37
N MET A 112 -8.55 -6.63 -4.12
CA MET A 112 -8.87 -8.00 -3.76
C MET A 112 -10.26 -8.08 -3.10
N GLY A 113 -10.99 -9.15 -3.36
CA GLY A 113 -12.39 -9.31 -2.97
C GLY A 113 -13.30 -9.04 -4.16
N HIS A 114 -13.16 -9.85 -5.21
CA HIS A 114 -13.84 -9.68 -6.49
C HIS A 114 -15.35 -9.49 -6.32
N ASP A 115 -15.99 -10.36 -5.54
CA ASP A 115 -17.43 -10.32 -5.32
C ASP A 115 -17.85 -9.06 -4.59
N TYR A 116 -17.08 -8.66 -3.57
CA TYR A 116 -17.35 -7.45 -2.80
C TYR A 116 -17.31 -6.20 -3.66
N TYR A 117 -16.34 -6.11 -4.57
CA TYR A 117 -16.10 -4.93 -5.41
C TYR A 117 -16.82 -4.96 -6.77
N THR A 118 -17.70 -5.93 -7.02
CA THR A 118 -18.46 -6.00 -8.28
C THR A 118 -19.24 -4.71 -8.57
N LYS A 119 -19.90 -4.13 -7.55
CA LYS A 119 -20.66 -2.88 -7.72
C LYS A 119 -19.76 -1.66 -7.90
N LEU A 120 -18.59 -1.63 -7.25
CA LEU A 120 -17.59 -0.59 -7.47
C LEU A 120 -17.08 -0.61 -8.92
N ARG A 121 -16.78 -1.79 -9.46
CA ARG A 121 -16.42 -1.96 -10.87
C ARG A 121 -17.52 -1.48 -11.81
N GLY A 122 -18.78 -1.74 -11.46
CA GLY A 122 -19.95 -1.20 -12.18
C GLY A 122 -19.95 0.32 -12.20
N LEU A 123 -19.76 0.95 -11.03
CA LEU A 123 -19.67 2.42 -10.91
C LEU A 123 -18.53 3.00 -11.75
N LEU A 124 -17.34 2.41 -11.71
CA LEU A 124 -16.21 2.87 -12.53
C LEU A 124 -16.49 2.75 -14.03
N ASN A 125 -17.19 1.70 -14.47
CA ASN A 125 -17.65 1.56 -15.85
C ASN A 125 -18.70 2.61 -16.22
N ASP A 126 -19.57 2.99 -15.29
CA ASP A 126 -20.53 4.08 -15.50
C ASP A 126 -19.81 5.43 -15.65
N MET A 127 -18.81 5.69 -14.82
CA MET A 127 -17.96 6.89 -14.94
C MET A 127 -17.23 6.93 -16.28
N LEU A 128 -16.72 5.78 -16.76
CA LEU A 128 -16.09 5.68 -18.08
C LEU A 128 -17.10 5.97 -19.21
N ARG A 129 -18.31 5.41 -19.14
CA ARG A 129 -19.37 5.70 -20.12
C ARG A 129 -19.83 7.15 -20.12
N ALA A 130 -19.84 7.77 -18.94
CA ALA A 130 -20.16 9.19 -18.78
C ALA A 130 -19.03 10.15 -19.21
N GLY A 131 -17.83 9.61 -19.53
CA GLY A 131 -16.68 10.40 -19.91
C GLY A 131 -16.04 11.20 -18.75
N THR A 132 -16.34 10.84 -17.50
CA THR A 132 -15.74 11.48 -16.32
C THR A 132 -14.37 10.90 -15.95
N ILE A 133 -14.05 9.70 -16.47
CA ILE A 133 -12.73 9.09 -16.47
C ILE A 133 -12.43 8.51 -17.84
N ASN A 134 -11.16 8.17 -18.10
CA ASN A 134 -10.69 7.62 -19.37
C ASN A 134 -10.41 6.11 -19.27
N ALA A 135 -10.37 5.42 -20.41
CA ALA A 135 -10.03 3.99 -20.45
C ALA A 135 -8.62 3.70 -19.91
N GLU A 136 -7.69 4.63 -20.06
CA GLU A 136 -6.34 4.52 -19.51
C GLU A 136 -6.36 4.49 -17.97
N ASP A 137 -7.28 5.18 -17.32
CA ASP A 137 -7.40 5.22 -15.86
C ASP A 137 -7.74 3.84 -15.28
N MET A 138 -8.47 3.02 -16.04
CA MET A 138 -8.82 1.66 -15.64
C MET A 138 -7.61 0.71 -15.60
N LYS A 139 -6.53 1.03 -16.31
CA LYS A 139 -5.30 0.22 -16.33
C LYS A 139 -4.49 0.29 -15.04
N TYR A 140 -4.74 1.29 -14.20
CA TYR A 140 -4.09 1.43 -12.90
C TYR A 140 -4.57 0.40 -11.87
N LEU A 141 -5.70 -0.27 -12.13
CA LEU A 141 -6.34 -1.20 -11.21
C LEU A 141 -6.05 -2.65 -11.62
N TYR A 142 -5.39 -3.37 -10.74
CA TYR A 142 -5.19 -4.80 -10.88
C TYR A 142 -6.13 -5.57 -9.96
N TYR A 143 -7.06 -6.33 -10.53
CA TYR A 143 -8.04 -7.11 -9.78
C TYR A 143 -7.61 -8.57 -9.69
N THR A 144 -7.50 -9.10 -8.48
CA THR A 144 -7.24 -10.52 -8.22
C THR A 144 -7.70 -10.92 -6.83
N ASP A 145 -8.01 -12.21 -6.63
CA ASP A 145 -8.21 -12.82 -5.31
C ASP A 145 -7.07 -13.80 -4.96
N SER A 146 -6.12 -13.99 -5.88
CA SER A 146 -4.91 -14.77 -5.67
C SER A 146 -3.84 -13.93 -4.98
N VAL A 147 -3.35 -14.41 -3.84
CA VAL A 147 -2.23 -13.77 -3.11
C VAL A 147 -0.93 -13.88 -3.91
N GLU A 148 -0.77 -14.96 -4.65
CA GLU A 148 0.37 -15.23 -5.52
C GLU A 148 0.43 -14.23 -6.66
N ASP A 149 -0.70 -13.99 -7.36
CA ASP A 149 -0.80 -13.02 -8.45
C ASP A 149 -0.57 -11.58 -7.96
N MET A 150 -1.16 -11.23 -6.81
CA MET A 150 -0.93 -9.95 -6.15
C MET A 150 0.58 -9.74 -5.90
N SER A 151 1.24 -10.75 -5.32
CA SER A 151 2.67 -10.68 -4.99
C SER A 151 3.53 -10.53 -6.24
N ALA A 152 3.24 -11.31 -7.28
CA ALA A 152 3.95 -11.23 -8.56
C ALA A 152 3.77 -9.87 -9.23
N TYR A 153 2.54 -9.33 -9.23
CA TYR A 153 2.24 -8.02 -9.78
C TYR A 153 2.98 -6.89 -9.04
N ILE A 154 2.93 -6.87 -7.70
CA ILE A 154 3.66 -5.89 -6.89
C ILE A 154 5.16 -5.98 -7.16
N ALA A 155 5.74 -7.20 -7.07
CA ALA A 155 7.17 -7.41 -7.28
C ALA A 155 7.62 -6.93 -8.66
N SER A 156 6.91 -7.28 -9.73
CA SER A 156 7.26 -6.89 -11.10
C SER A 156 7.15 -5.39 -11.34
N THR A 157 6.18 -4.72 -10.72
CA THR A 157 5.98 -3.29 -10.87
C THR A 157 7.04 -2.51 -10.09
N VAL A 158 7.28 -2.88 -8.83
CA VAL A 158 8.23 -2.18 -7.97
C VAL A 158 9.68 -2.37 -8.42
N GLN A 159 10.04 -3.52 -9.00
CA GLN A 159 11.38 -3.74 -9.58
C GLN A 159 11.71 -2.75 -10.69
N LYS A 160 10.74 -2.31 -11.48
CA LYS A 160 10.95 -1.30 -12.54
C LYS A 160 11.46 0.04 -12.00
N PHE A 161 11.22 0.33 -10.72
CA PHE A 161 11.65 1.57 -10.06
C PHE A 161 12.94 1.45 -9.27
N GLY A 162 13.66 0.32 -9.38
CA GLY A 162 14.89 0.09 -8.63
C GLY A 162 14.68 -0.03 -7.12
N VAL A 163 13.43 -0.22 -6.67
CA VAL A 163 13.14 -0.54 -5.27
C VAL A 163 13.49 -2.01 -5.06
N ILE A 164 14.62 -2.23 -4.43
CA ILE A 164 15.03 -3.57 -4.00
C ILE A 164 14.54 -3.75 -2.56
N PRO A 165 13.62 -4.69 -2.29
CA PRO A 165 13.25 -5.03 -0.94
C PRO A 165 14.51 -5.43 -0.16
N ARG A 166 14.72 -4.85 1.00
CA ARG A 166 15.86 -5.23 1.84
C ARG A 166 15.53 -6.53 2.53
N PRO A 167 16.33 -7.60 2.36
CA PRO A 167 16.18 -8.78 3.17
C PRO A 167 16.34 -8.40 4.64
N SER A 168 15.47 -8.90 5.50
CA SER A 168 15.62 -8.73 6.95
C SER A 168 16.96 -9.34 7.39
N PRO A 169 17.79 -8.59 8.15
CA PRO A 169 19.06 -9.13 8.63
C PRO A 169 18.80 -10.42 9.42
N SER A 170 19.51 -11.49 9.10
CA SER A 170 19.39 -12.73 9.84
C SER A 170 19.86 -12.52 11.27
N ARG A 171 18.98 -12.70 12.25
CA ARG A 171 19.32 -12.67 13.68
C ARG A 171 20.36 -13.74 14.06
N ILE A 172 20.41 -14.84 13.31
CA ILE A 172 21.34 -15.96 13.52
C ILE A 172 22.76 -15.60 13.10
N LEU A 173 22.91 -14.80 12.06
CA LEU A 173 24.22 -14.43 11.49
C LEU A 173 24.76 -13.10 12.01
N ARG A 174 24.06 -12.41 12.93
CA ARG A 174 24.44 -11.06 13.43
C ARG A 174 24.78 -10.06 12.32
N GLU A 175 24.10 -10.15 11.19
CA GLU A 175 24.31 -9.25 10.07
C GLU A 175 23.88 -7.83 10.43
N SER A 176 24.79 -6.89 10.25
CA SER A 176 24.46 -5.47 10.32
C SER A 176 23.73 -5.06 9.05
N PRO A 177 22.69 -4.18 9.13
CA PRO A 177 22.03 -3.71 7.93
C PRO A 177 23.04 -3.07 6.97
N PRO A 178 22.94 -3.32 5.65
CA PRO A 178 23.89 -2.78 4.68
C PRO A 178 23.92 -1.24 4.76
N ARG A 179 25.10 -0.65 4.85
CA ARG A 179 25.29 0.80 4.77
C ARG A 179 24.86 1.27 3.39
N VAL A 180 23.80 2.04 3.31
CA VAL A 180 23.38 2.71 2.07
C VAL A 180 24.44 3.74 1.73
N LYS A 181 25.19 3.54 0.64
CA LYS A 181 25.93 4.64 0.03
C LYS A 181 24.91 5.60 -0.56
N PRO A 182 24.99 6.91 -0.29
CA PRO A 182 24.14 7.87 -0.96
C PRO A 182 24.36 7.73 -2.47
N THR A 183 23.31 7.51 -3.21
CA THR A 183 23.34 7.56 -4.67
C THR A 183 23.79 8.97 -5.05
N GLN A 184 24.93 9.09 -5.73
CA GLN A 184 25.35 10.35 -6.34
C GLN A 184 24.22 10.77 -7.32
N ARG A 185 23.60 11.89 -7.05
CA ARG A 185 22.71 12.53 -8.01
C ARG A 185 23.56 12.94 -9.19
N ASP A 186 23.25 12.42 -10.36
CA ASP A 186 23.85 12.88 -11.62
C ASP A 186 23.60 14.40 -11.78
N PRO A 187 24.63 15.24 -11.93
CA PRO A 187 24.46 16.68 -12.02
C PRO A 187 24.19 17.15 -13.46
N LYS A 188 23.39 16.43 -14.24
CA LYS A 188 23.04 16.82 -15.61
C LYS A 188 21.53 16.85 -15.85
N VAL A 189 20.86 17.80 -15.22
CA VAL A 189 19.70 18.43 -15.83
C VAL A 189 19.99 19.94 -15.86
N SER A 190 20.61 20.37 -16.96
CA SER A 190 20.80 21.79 -17.26
C SER A 190 19.40 22.38 -17.53
N THR A 191 19.05 23.36 -16.74
CA THR A 191 18.07 24.37 -17.07
C THR A 191 18.44 25.04 -18.39
N ASN A 192 17.62 24.90 -19.41
CA ASN A 192 17.55 25.89 -20.49
C ASN A 192 16.18 26.55 -20.43
N THR A 193 16.26 27.83 -20.12
CA THR A 193 15.35 28.97 -20.37
C THR A 193 13.94 28.66 -20.81
#